data_63061d27c805810abd9161c73a1bbb14
#
_entry.id   63061d27c805810abd9161c73a1bbb14
#
_cell.length_a   1.000
_cell.length_b   1.000
_cell.length_c   1.000
_cell.angle_alpha   90.00
_cell.angle_beta   90.00
_cell.angle_gamma   90.00
#
_symmetry.space_group_name_H-M   'P 1'
#
loop_
_entity.id
_entity.type
_entity.pdbx_description
1 polymer ?
#
loop_
_entity_poly.entity_id
_entity_poly.type
_entity_poly.pdbx_seq_one_letter_code
_entity_poly.pdbx_strand_id
1 'polypeptide(L)'
;MSAGNEDATHPKSNEGSGSPFSSPWFIGAAVFVVVVLALGTWVVGGRVISGGRAGGGSSAPSATPRPAAASAAASASSDPTASACGLVAGDQQVPVQAPVGRTDTVAPGLGIPVVDGVGPGMRSGISRCFAHSPTGALLASANWMRWFSSQQRLPEVITTLMAEGQDRDRLARQVNDEWDGSTSSPLTINGFKVDVRGPDEVVVTLAVRTGSSSDEGLVSWPVLLRWEKGDWKVVAPANNSWGQEPVNSVAQGGFTEWNVS
;
A
#
# COMPACT_ATOMS: atom_id res chain seq x y z
N MET A 1 -6.28 84.47 2.64
CA MET A 1 -5.80 84.29 1.25
C MET A 1 -5.35 82.83 1.13
N SER A 2 -5.99 82.20 0.24
CA SER A 2 -5.78 80.90 -0.39
C SER A 2 -5.61 79.63 0.51
N ALA A 3 -6.68 78.91 0.52
CA ALA A 3 -6.81 77.50 0.88
C ALA A 3 -6.13 76.64 -0.16
N GLY A 4 -5.34 75.64 0.28
CA GLY A 4 -4.87 74.53 -0.52
C GLY A 4 -5.56 73.25 -0.04
N ASN A 5 -6.40 72.74 -0.91
CA ASN A 5 -7.13 71.48 -0.71
C ASN A 5 -6.22 70.35 -1.18
N GLU A 6 -5.75 69.49 -0.29
CA GLU A 6 -5.04 68.26 -0.68
C GLU A 6 -6.00 67.08 -0.61
N ASP A 7 -6.31 66.64 -1.75
CA ASP A 7 -7.17 65.48 -2.08
C ASP A 7 -6.38 64.19 -1.79
N ALA A 8 -6.71 63.51 -0.71
CA ALA A 8 -6.09 62.23 -0.34
C ALA A 8 -6.79 61.07 -1.08
N THR A 9 -6.21 60.67 -2.19
CA THR A 9 -6.63 59.50 -2.94
C THR A 9 -6.27 58.22 -2.18
N HIS A 10 -7.24 57.56 -1.58
CA HIS A 10 -7.12 56.23 -1.03
C HIS A 10 -6.96 55.21 -2.16
N PRO A 11 -5.94 54.33 -2.13
CA PRO A 11 -5.91 53.16 -2.99
C PRO A 11 -6.93 52.14 -2.48
N LYS A 12 -7.92 51.79 -3.29
CA LYS A 12 -8.81 50.65 -3.12
C LYS A 12 -7.98 49.36 -3.13
N SER A 13 -7.86 48.71 -1.99
CA SER A 13 -7.43 47.34 -1.87
C SER A 13 -8.50 46.46 -2.51
N ASN A 14 -8.14 45.87 -3.63
CA ASN A 14 -8.94 44.84 -4.30
C ASN A 14 -8.65 43.52 -3.58
N GLU A 15 -9.44 43.23 -2.55
CA GLU A 15 -9.44 41.88 -1.92
C GLU A 15 -10.11 40.90 -2.90
N GLY A 16 -9.29 40.37 -3.79
CA GLY A 16 -9.65 39.20 -4.57
C GLY A 16 -9.73 37.99 -3.61
N SER A 17 -10.93 37.72 -3.12
CA SER A 17 -11.25 36.47 -2.40
C SER A 17 -11.16 35.31 -3.38
N GLY A 18 -9.94 34.89 -3.68
CA GLY A 18 -9.66 33.63 -4.38
C GLY A 18 -9.82 32.48 -3.38
N SER A 19 -10.87 31.69 -3.57
CA SER A 19 -11.07 30.44 -2.83
C SER A 19 -9.81 29.58 -2.93
N PRO A 20 -9.23 29.09 -1.82
CA PRO A 20 -8.02 28.25 -1.83
C PRO A 20 -8.25 26.90 -2.54
N PHE A 21 -9.49 26.58 -2.93
CA PHE A 21 -9.87 25.31 -3.57
C PHE A 21 -9.85 25.34 -5.10
N SER A 22 -9.39 26.41 -5.76
CA SER A 22 -9.38 26.53 -7.22
C SER A 22 -8.01 26.28 -7.86
N SER A 23 -7.03 25.76 -7.15
CA SER A 23 -5.75 25.36 -7.74
C SER A 23 -5.87 24.02 -8.47
N PRO A 24 -5.48 23.92 -9.75
CA PRO A 24 -5.55 22.66 -10.52
C PRO A 24 -4.75 21.51 -9.88
N TRP A 25 -3.85 21.83 -8.95
CA TRP A 25 -3.09 20.82 -8.19
C TRP A 25 -3.90 20.20 -7.05
N PHE A 26 -4.88 20.94 -6.49
CA PHE A 26 -5.82 20.38 -5.52
C PHE A 26 -6.80 19.39 -6.14
N ILE A 27 -7.10 19.54 -7.43
CA ILE A 27 -8.03 18.65 -8.13
C ILE A 27 -7.43 17.24 -8.28
N GLY A 28 -6.14 17.11 -8.53
CA GLY A 28 -5.47 15.80 -8.64
C GLY A 28 -5.42 15.01 -7.32
N ALA A 29 -5.11 15.69 -6.20
CA ALA A 29 -5.08 15.05 -4.87
C ALA A 29 -6.49 14.80 -4.33
N ALA A 30 -7.45 15.71 -4.59
CA ALA A 30 -8.85 15.56 -4.18
C ALA A 30 -9.58 14.45 -4.95
N VAL A 31 -9.24 14.22 -6.21
CA VAL A 31 -9.82 13.12 -7.02
C VAL A 31 -9.38 11.77 -6.44
N PHE A 32 -8.14 11.62 -6.00
CA PHE A 32 -7.68 10.38 -5.37
C PHE A 32 -8.41 10.11 -4.04
N VAL A 33 -8.58 11.12 -3.20
CA VAL A 33 -9.32 11.02 -1.93
C VAL A 33 -10.83 10.87 -2.18
N VAL A 34 -11.39 11.55 -3.19
CA VAL A 34 -12.82 11.47 -3.53
C VAL A 34 -13.18 10.15 -4.21
N VAL A 35 -12.31 9.57 -5.05
CA VAL A 35 -12.52 8.23 -5.62
C VAL A 35 -12.51 7.18 -4.50
N VAL A 36 -11.65 7.31 -3.49
CA VAL A 36 -11.63 6.42 -2.32
C VAL A 36 -12.85 6.65 -1.41
N LEU A 37 -13.38 7.89 -1.28
CA LEU A 37 -14.51 8.22 -0.42
C LEU A 37 -15.89 8.11 -1.10
N ALA A 38 -16.00 8.38 -2.40
CA ALA A 38 -17.27 8.33 -3.13
C ALA A 38 -17.80 6.90 -3.34
N LEU A 39 -16.94 5.89 -3.28
CA LEU A 39 -17.33 4.48 -3.43
C LEU A 39 -17.87 3.86 -2.14
N GLY A 40 -17.68 4.52 -0.97
CA GLY A 40 -18.23 4.06 0.31
C GLY A 40 -19.73 4.25 0.49
N THR A 41 -20.40 5.02 -0.37
CA THR A 41 -21.82 5.41 -0.15
C THR A 41 -22.86 4.69 -1.01
N TRP A 42 -22.48 3.77 -1.89
CA TRP A 42 -23.42 3.11 -2.83
C TRP A 42 -23.85 1.68 -2.48
N VAL A 43 -23.48 1.13 -1.33
CA VAL A 43 -23.93 -0.22 -0.92
C VAL A 43 -24.68 -0.19 0.41
N VAL A 44 -25.84 0.46 0.41
CA VAL A 44 -26.92 0.15 1.38
C VAL A 44 -28.19 -0.05 0.59
N GLY A 45 -28.42 -1.28 0.12
CA GLY A 45 -29.71 -1.65 -0.44
C GLY A 45 -29.66 -2.84 -1.39
N GLY A 46 -29.76 -4.05 -0.89
CA GLY A 46 -29.97 -5.21 -1.77
C GLY A 46 -29.91 -6.55 -1.04
N ARG A 47 -31.04 -6.94 -0.57
CA ARG A 47 -31.45 -8.18 0.15
C ARG A 47 -30.85 -9.49 -0.37
N VAL A 48 -30.42 -10.26 0.63
CA VAL A 48 -30.74 -11.69 0.91
C VAL A 48 -31.71 -12.36 -0.10
N ILE A 49 -31.32 -13.48 -0.68
CA ILE A 49 -32.18 -14.66 -0.84
C ILE A 49 -31.34 -15.94 -0.81
N SER A 50 -31.87 -16.85 -0.01
CA SER A 50 -31.47 -18.18 0.39
C SER A 50 -31.56 -19.26 -0.68
N GLY A 51 -30.90 -20.38 -0.40
CA GLY A 51 -31.40 -21.71 -0.71
C GLY A 51 -30.69 -22.37 -1.86
N GLY A 52 -30.12 -23.51 -1.71
CA GLY A 52 -30.53 -24.74 -1.24
C GLY A 52 -29.78 -25.87 -1.92
N ARG A 53 -29.30 -26.79 -1.14
CA ARG A 53 -29.35 -28.26 -1.24
C ARG A 53 -28.77 -28.97 -2.48
N ALA A 54 -27.75 -29.73 -2.24
CA ALA A 54 -27.69 -31.20 -1.95
C ALA A 54 -27.57 -32.11 -3.20
N GLY A 55 -26.64 -33.04 -3.06
CA GLY A 55 -26.84 -34.37 -3.62
C GLY A 55 -25.65 -34.95 -4.37
N GLY A 56 -24.96 -35.89 -3.73
CA GLY A 56 -24.80 -37.30 -4.09
C GLY A 56 -23.75 -37.51 -5.18
N GLY A 57 -22.72 -38.23 -4.98
CA GLY A 57 -22.59 -39.59 -4.60
C GLY A 57 -21.84 -40.38 -5.68
N SER A 58 -20.84 -41.11 -5.23
CA SER A 58 -20.39 -42.40 -5.72
C SER A 58 -19.26 -42.53 -6.76
N SER A 59 -18.23 -43.16 -6.28
CA SER A 59 -17.56 -44.37 -6.75
C SER A 59 -16.34 -44.24 -7.64
N ALA A 60 -15.25 -44.64 -7.01
CA ALA A 60 -13.99 -45.00 -7.62
C ALA A 60 -14.13 -46.31 -8.46
N PRO A 61 -13.21 -46.58 -9.36
CA PRO A 61 -12.51 -47.86 -9.31
C PRO A 61 -10.98 -47.73 -9.22
N SER A 62 -10.45 -48.62 -8.46
CA SER A 62 -9.03 -48.94 -8.25
C SER A 62 -8.36 -49.33 -9.57
N ALA A 63 -7.17 -48.75 -9.82
CA ALA A 63 -6.23 -49.27 -10.77
C ALA A 63 -4.87 -49.50 -10.08
N THR A 64 -4.38 -50.72 -10.16
CA THR A 64 -3.17 -51.32 -9.61
C THR A 64 -1.91 -50.61 -10.09
N PRO A 65 -0.87 -50.48 -9.22
CA PRO A 65 0.37 -49.76 -9.54
C PRO A 65 1.33 -50.67 -10.36
N ARG A 66 1.88 -50.09 -11.42
CA ARG A 66 3.04 -50.57 -12.13
C ARG A 66 4.28 -49.86 -11.60
N PRO A 67 5.35 -50.52 -11.24
CA PRO A 67 6.55 -49.89 -10.77
C PRO A 67 7.29 -49.22 -11.92
N ALA A 68 7.36 -47.91 -11.88
CA ALA A 68 8.22 -47.09 -12.72
C ALA A 68 9.44 -46.70 -11.89
N ALA A 69 10.61 -46.88 -12.49
CA ALA A 69 11.92 -46.62 -11.95
C ALA A 69 12.03 -45.25 -11.26
N ALA A 70 12.54 -45.27 -10.03
CA ALA A 70 12.87 -44.09 -9.29
C ALA A 70 14.06 -43.35 -9.94
N SER A 71 13.78 -42.33 -10.72
CA SER A 71 14.73 -41.23 -10.89
C SER A 71 14.68 -40.41 -9.62
N ALA A 72 15.73 -40.51 -8.82
CA ALA A 72 15.95 -39.61 -7.69
C ALA A 72 16.19 -38.20 -8.23
N ALA A 73 15.11 -37.52 -8.55
CA ALA A 73 15.14 -36.09 -8.55
C ALA A 73 15.25 -35.67 -7.09
N ALA A 74 16.37 -35.08 -6.73
CA ALA A 74 16.55 -34.42 -5.45
C ALA A 74 15.40 -33.40 -5.32
N SER A 75 14.38 -33.76 -4.55
CA SER A 75 13.37 -32.81 -4.09
C SER A 75 14.14 -31.84 -3.20
N ALA A 76 14.51 -30.69 -3.75
CA ALA A 76 14.84 -29.56 -2.95
C ALA A 76 13.59 -29.31 -2.10
N SER A 77 13.68 -29.63 -0.81
CA SER A 77 12.67 -29.24 0.18
C SER A 77 12.68 -27.72 0.14
N SER A 78 11.73 -27.15 -0.59
CA SER A 78 11.54 -25.70 -0.56
C SER A 78 11.10 -25.39 0.86
N ASP A 79 11.98 -24.74 1.63
CA ASP A 79 11.66 -24.20 2.94
C ASP A 79 10.44 -23.27 2.75
N PRO A 80 9.27 -23.57 3.36
CA PRO A 80 8.07 -22.77 3.18
C PRO A 80 8.24 -21.34 3.70
N THR A 81 9.28 -21.09 4.50
CA THR A 81 9.64 -19.78 5.03
C THR A 81 10.62 -19.01 4.14
N ALA A 82 11.25 -19.67 3.16
CA ALA A 82 12.13 -19.01 2.22
C ALA A 82 11.33 -18.16 1.25
N SER A 83 11.83 -16.96 0.95
CA SER A 83 11.21 -16.09 -0.03
C SER A 83 11.38 -16.65 -1.46
N ALA A 84 10.52 -16.20 -2.38
CA ALA A 84 10.54 -16.59 -3.80
C ALA A 84 11.89 -16.30 -4.49
N CYS A 85 12.71 -15.40 -3.95
CA CYS A 85 14.05 -15.07 -4.46
C CYS A 85 15.19 -15.63 -3.59
N GLY A 86 14.89 -16.53 -2.65
CA GLY A 86 15.88 -17.21 -1.83
C GLY A 86 16.38 -16.42 -0.62
N LEU A 87 15.72 -15.33 -0.23
CA LEU A 87 16.00 -14.71 1.07
C LEU A 87 15.53 -15.65 2.16
N VAL A 88 16.41 -15.92 3.13
CA VAL A 88 16.07 -16.71 4.32
C VAL A 88 15.07 -15.95 5.20
N ALA A 89 14.32 -16.70 6.02
CA ALA A 89 13.52 -16.08 7.06
C ALA A 89 14.43 -15.24 7.97
N GLY A 90 14.08 -13.96 8.15
CA GLY A 90 14.87 -13.06 8.98
C GLY A 90 14.56 -13.19 10.47
N ASP A 91 15.05 -12.22 11.24
CA ASP A 91 14.72 -12.09 12.66
C ASP A 91 13.19 -11.95 12.83
N GLN A 92 12.63 -12.76 13.73
CA GLN A 92 11.20 -12.81 14.00
C GLN A 92 10.75 -11.80 15.08
N GLN A 93 11.66 -11.01 15.61
CA GLN A 93 11.32 -9.96 16.54
C GLN A 93 10.64 -8.76 15.84
N VAL A 94 9.67 -8.17 16.52
CA VAL A 94 9.03 -6.93 16.04
C VAL A 94 10.05 -5.81 16.09
N PRO A 95 10.30 -5.09 14.98
CA PRO A 95 11.26 -3.99 14.96
C PRO A 95 10.75 -2.82 15.82
N VAL A 96 11.57 -2.41 16.78
CA VAL A 96 11.31 -1.26 17.67
C VAL A 96 12.12 -0.01 17.29
N GLN A 97 12.92 -0.13 16.23
CA GLN A 97 13.73 0.94 15.65
C GLN A 97 13.60 0.88 14.13
N ALA A 98 13.85 2.02 13.47
CA ALA A 98 13.91 2.08 12.02
C ALA A 98 14.93 1.09 11.46
N PRO A 99 14.55 0.29 10.44
CA PRO A 99 15.50 -0.60 9.78
C PRO A 99 16.66 0.18 9.19
N VAL A 100 17.88 -0.27 9.47
CA VAL A 100 19.09 0.34 8.89
C VAL A 100 19.26 -0.18 7.47
N GLY A 101 19.22 0.73 6.50
CA GLY A 101 19.31 0.39 5.10
C GLY A 101 19.59 1.63 4.24
N ARG A 102 19.34 1.49 2.95
CA ARG A 102 19.48 2.58 1.98
C ARG A 102 18.18 2.78 1.22
N THR A 103 18.09 3.86 0.47
CA THR A 103 17.01 4.08 -0.50
C THR A 103 17.55 3.81 -1.91
N ASP A 104 16.88 2.93 -2.65
CA ASP A 104 17.18 2.68 -4.07
C ASP A 104 16.09 3.33 -4.93
N THR A 105 16.50 4.02 -5.99
CA THR A 105 15.57 4.55 -6.99
C THR A 105 15.18 3.43 -7.97
N VAL A 106 13.89 3.09 -8.00
CA VAL A 106 13.35 2.00 -8.84
C VAL A 106 12.54 2.48 -10.04
N ALA A 107 12.14 3.76 -10.01
CA ALA A 107 11.49 4.46 -11.12
C ALA A 107 11.73 5.97 -10.96
N PRO A 108 11.47 6.80 -11.98
CA PRO A 108 11.63 8.25 -11.89
C PRO A 108 10.90 8.84 -10.67
N GLY A 109 11.64 9.50 -9.77
CA GLY A 109 11.10 10.09 -8.57
C GLY A 109 10.59 9.09 -7.50
N LEU A 110 10.83 7.80 -7.68
CA LEU A 110 10.37 6.75 -6.77
C LEU A 110 11.55 6.06 -6.09
N GLY A 111 11.81 6.45 -4.85
CA GLY A 111 12.73 5.76 -3.95
C GLY A 111 12.00 4.75 -3.07
N ILE A 112 12.62 3.61 -2.81
CA ILE A 112 12.13 2.58 -1.89
C ILE A 112 13.21 2.21 -0.87
N PRO A 113 12.83 1.83 0.36
CA PRO A 113 13.78 1.36 1.35
C PRO A 113 14.29 -0.03 0.99
N VAL A 114 15.60 -0.24 1.16
CA VAL A 114 16.29 -1.52 0.90
C VAL A 114 17.14 -1.88 2.11
N VAL A 115 16.97 -3.08 2.62
CA VAL A 115 17.80 -3.66 3.68
C VAL A 115 18.37 -4.98 3.19
N ASP A 116 19.70 -5.11 3.21
CA ASP A 116 20.38 -6.29 2.72
C ASP A 116 19.97 -7.53 3.52
N GLY A 117 19.65 -8.61 2.83
CA GLY A 117 19.14 -9.85 3.44
C GLY A 117 17.66 -9.82 3.84
N VAL A 118 17.00 -8.63 3.84
CA VAL A 118 15.59 -8.49 4.20
C VAL A 118 14.73 -8.13 2.98
N GLY A 119 15.24 -7.32 2.08
CA GLY A 119 14.55 -7.02 0.82
C GLY A 119 14.48 -5.54 0.45
N PRO A 120 13.90 -5.25 -0.73
CA PRO A 120 13.45 -6.19 -1.74
C PRO A 120 14.61 -6.92 -2.45
N GLY A 121 14.49 -8.22 -2.61
CA GLY A 121 15.47 -9.07 -3.33
C GLY A 121 15.40 -8.88 -4.85
N MET A 122 14.24 -8.47 -5.38
CA MET A 122 14.01 -8.19 -6.79
C MET A 122 13.64 -6.72 -6.96
N ARG A 123 14.45 -5.97 -7.73
CA ARG A 123 14.31 -4.52 -7.95
C ARG A 123 14.05 -4.12 -9.40
N SER A 124 14.14 -5.05 -10.33
CA SER A 124 13.73 -4.84 -11.71
C SER A 124 12.22 -4.93 -11.88
N GLY A 125 11.61 -3.97 -12.55
CA GLY A 125 10.15 -3.87 -12.61
C GLY A 125 9.56 -3.38 -11.29
N ILE A 126 8.41 -3.93 -10.89
CA ILE A 126 7.85 -3.67 -9.55
C ILE A 126 8.72 -4.41 -8.53
N SER A 127 9.32 -3.64 -7.61
CA SER A 127 10.19 -4.19 -6.56
C SER A 127 9.38 -5.07 -5.60
N ARG A 128 9.94 -6.23 -5.25
CA ARG A 128 9.26 -7.28 -4.49
C ARG A 128 10.25 -8.26 -3.89
N CYS A 129 9.73 -9.23 -3.20
CA CYS A 129 10.45 -10.31 -2.57
C CYS A 129 11.20 -9.87 -1.31
N PHE A 130 10.58 -10.14 -0.19
CA PHE A 130 11.07 -9.79 1.14
C PHE A 130 11.29 -11.05 1.98
N ALA A 131 12.09 -10.94 3.02
CA ALA A 131 12.29 -12.02 3.99
C ALA A 131 10.99 -12.31 4.76
N HIS A 132 10.74 -13.56 5.11
CA HIS A 132 9.60 -13.98 5.93
C HIS A 132 9.82 -13.59 7.40
N SER A 133 9.65 -12.31 7.70
CA SER A 133 9.86 -11.72 9.02
C SER A 133 9.04 -10.46 9.21
N PRO A 134 8.82 -9.98 10.46
CA PRO A 134 8.15 -8.71 10.73
C PRO A 134 8.83 -7.51 10.08
N THR A 135 10.17 -7.50 10.02
CA THR A 135 10.93 -6.46 9.31
C THR A 135 10.73 -6.56 7.78
N GLY A 136 10.65 -7.78 7.23
CA GLY A 136 10.32 -7.99 5.82
C GLY A 136 8.92 -7.48 5.48
N ALA A 137 7.92 -7.74 6.34
CA ALA A 137 6.57 -7.20 6.20
C ALA A 137 6.55 -5.66 6.27
N LEU A 138 7.32 -5.05 7.18
CA LEU A 138 7.47 -3.60 7.26
C LEU A 138 8.03 -3.01 5.94
N LEU A 139 9.09 -3.59 5.41
CA LEU A 139 9.67 -3.13 4.14
C LEU A 139 8.72 -3.35 2.96
N ALA A 140 7.98 -4.47 2.93
CA ALA A 140 6.98 -4.76 1.90
C ALA A 140 5.83 -3.74 1.92
N SER A 141 5.35 -3.35 3.12
CA SER A 141 4.31 -2.32 3.27
C SER A 141 4.78 -0.95 2.79
N ALA A 142 6.00 -0.56 3.13
CA ALA A 142 6.58 0.70 2.69
C ALA A 142 6.80 0.71 1.16
N ASN A 143 7.32 -0.38 0.61
CA ASN A 143 7.48 -0.55 -0.82
C ASN A 143 6.14 -0.45 -1.56
N TRP A 144 5.11 -1.16 -1.07
CA TRP A 144 3.76 -1.05 -1.63
C TRP A 144 3.22 0.37 -1.55
N MET A 145 3.31 1.03 -0.40
CA MET A 145 2.84 2.41 -0.20
C MET A 145 3.47 3.37 -1.20
N ARG A 146 4.78 3.27 -1.40
CA ARG A 146 5.53 4.12 -2.33
C ARG A 146 5.09 3.89 -3.78
N TRP A 147 4.98 2.65 -4.23
CA TRP A 147 4.49 2.30 -5.56
C TRP A 147 3.03 2.70 -5.77
N PHE A 148 2.16 2.34 -4.84
CA PHE A 148 0.72 2.58 -4.94
C PHE A 148 0.42 4.09 -4.96
N SER A 149 1.02 4.86 -4.08
CA SER A 149 0.81 6.32 -4.01
C SER A 149 1.43 7.08 -5.18
N SER A 150 2.51 6.57 -5.78
CA SER A 150 3.09 7.17 -6.99
C SER A 150 2.22 7.00 -8.23
N GLN A 151 1.30 6.05 -8.22
CA GLN A 151 0.44 5.65 -9.33
C GLN A 151 1.21 5.19 -10.58
N GLN A 152 2.53 5.10 -10.52
CA GLN A 152 3.32 4.56 -11.62
C GLN A 152 3.03 3.08 -11.79
N ARG A 153 2.66 2.65 -12.99
CA ARG A 153 2.35 1.25 -13.32
C ARG A 153 1.30 0.64 -12.40
N LEU A 154 0.30 1.42 -11.98
CA LEU A 154 -0.66 1.04 -10.96
C LEU A 154 -1.35 -0.32 -11.17
N PRO A 155 -1.79 -0.71 -12.39
CA PRO A 155 -2.36 -2.04 -12.64
C PRO A 155 -1.38 -3.18 -12.31
N GLU A 156 -0.11 -3.00 -12.63
CA GLU A 156 0.94 -3.98 -12.35
C GLU A 156 1.29 -4.02 -10.86
N VAL A 157 1.29 -2.88 -10.17
CA VAL A 157 1.46 -2.80 -8.70
C VAL A 157 0.42 -3.64 -8.00
N ILE A 158 -0.87 -3.49 -8.37
CA ILE A 158 -1.97 -4.25 -7.75
C ILE A 158 -1.79 -5.75 -7.97
N THR A 159 -1.50 -6.18 -9.19
CA THR A 159 -1.37 -7.60 -9.49
C THR A 159 -0.11 -8.23 -8.93
N THR A 160 0.97 -7.45 -8.72
CA THR A 160 2.26 -7.93 -8.24
C THR A 160 2.38 -7.92 -6.71
N LEU A 161 1.93 -6.85 -6.06
CA LEU A 161 2.17 -6.62 -4.63
C LEU A 161 0.98 -6.95 -3.73
N MET A 162 -0.19 -7.24 -4.29
CA MET A 162 -1.36 -7.54 -3.46
C MET A 162 -1.72 -9.03 -3.47
N ALA A 163 -2.24 -9.48 -2.35
CA ALA A 163 -2.71 -10.85 -2.13
C ALA A 163 -3.87 -11.20 -3.08
N GLU A 164 -3.89 -12.44 -3.54
CA GLU A 164 -4.98 -12.92 -4.40
C GLU A 164 -6.32 -12.92 -3.66
N GLY A 165 -7.39 -12.51 -4.35
CA GLY A 165 -8.72 -12.48 -3.77
C GLY A 165 -9.68 -11.54 -4.49
N GLN A 166 -10.96 -11.68 -4.16
CA GLN A 166 -12.05 -10.94 -4.83
C GLN A 166 -11.90 -9.41 -4.68
N ASP A 167 -11.40 -8.94 -3.54
CA ASP A 167 -11.23 -7.50 -3.29
C ASP A 167 -10.09 -6.92 -4.12
N ARG A 168 -8.94 -7.64 -4.25
CA ARG A 168 -7.89 -7.26 -5.19
C ARG A 168 -8.40 -7.24 -6.64
N ASP A 169 -9.15 -8.26 -7.04
CA ASP A 169 -9.64 -8.36 -8.41
C ASP A 169 -10.67 -7.28 -8.72
N ARG A 170 -11.48 -6.87 -7.72
CA ARG A 170 -12.37 -5.72 -7.83
C ARG A 170 -11.55 -4.42 -8.01
N LEU A 171 -10.56 -4.19 -7.16
CA LEU A 171 -9.69 -3.01 -7.25
C LEU A 171 -8.92 -2.98 -8.59
N ALA A 172 -8.42 -4.13 -9.06
CA ALA A 172 -7.74 -4.23 -10.34
C ALA A 172 -8.65 -3.84 -11.51
N ARG A 173 -9.89 -4.32 -11.52
CA ARG A 173 -10.87 -3.91 -12.54
C ARG A 173 -11.14 -2.42 -12.49
N GLN A 174 -11.41 -1.88 -11.30
CA GLN A 174 -11.65 -0.46 -11.13
C GLN A 174 -10.48 0.38 -11.64
N VAL A 175 -9.24 0.03 -11.29
CA VAL A 175 -8.06 0.74 -11.77
C VAL A 175 -7.91 0.63 -13.29
N ASN A 176 -8.16 -0.54 -13.87
CA ASN A 176 -8.11 -0.69 -15.34
C ASN A 176 -9.16 0.15 -16.08
N ASP A 177 -10.32 0.37 -15.46
CA ASP A 177 -11.42 1.12 -16.05
C ASP A 177 -11.26 2.65 -15.85
N GLU A 178 -10.66 3.09 -14.74
CA GLU A 178 -10.68 4.49 -14.31
C GLU A 178 -9.30 5.18 -14.37
N TRP A 179 -8.18 4.43 -14.30
CA TRP A 179 -6.85 5.04 -14.28
C TRP A 179 -6.40 5.48 -15.68
N ASP A 180 -6.10 6.76 -15.81
CA ASP A 180 -5.74 7.43 -17.06
C ASP A 180 -4.24 7.41 -17.39
N GLY A 181 -3.43 6.70 -16.59
CA GLY A 181 -1.97 6.67 -16.72
C GLY A 181 -1.26 7.82 -16.00
N SER A 182 -1.99 8.66 -15.28
CA SER A 182 -1.40 9.74 -14.48
C SER A 182 -0.51 9.19 -13.37
N THR A 183 0.47 9.99 -12.97
CA THR A 183 1.38 9.69 -11.87
C THR A 183 1.34 10.80 -10.83
N SER A 184 1.69 10.47 -9.59
CA SER A 184 1.78 11.43 -8.49
C SER A 184 3.11 11.29 -7.73
N SER A 185 3.42 12.28 -6.90
CA SER A 185 4.53 12.16 -5.98
C SER A 185 4.22 11.10 -4.93
N PRO A 186 5.15 10.16 -4.67
CA PRO A 186 4.94 9.14 -3.65
C PRO A 186 4.78 9.76 -2.27
N LEU A 187 3.88 9.20 -1.45
CA LEU A 187 3.71 9.62 -0.06
C LEU A 187 4.99 9.42 0.74
N THR A 188 5.32 10.36 1.62
CA THR A 188 6.42 10.22 2.57
C THR A 188 5.97 9.44 3.79
N ILE A 189 6.74 8.43 4.18
CA ILE A 189 6.52 7.67 5.41
C ILE A 189 7.35 8.32 6.51
N ASN A 190 6.72 8.65 7.65
CA ASN A 190 7.36 9.30 8.79
C ASN A 190 7.45 8.39 10.01
N GLY A 191 6.79 7.24 10.01
CA GLY A 191 6.86 6.29 11.11
C GLY A 191 6.06 5.03 10.83
N PHE A 192 6.20 4.04 11.74
CA PHE A 192 5.52 2.77 11.63
C PHE A 192 5.14 2.18 12.99
N LYS A 193 4.20 1.23 12.95
CA LYS A 193 3.90 0.25 13.98
C LYS A 193 3.78 -1.10 13.31
N VAL A 194 4.17 -2.17 14.00
CA VAL A 194 4.04 -3.54 13.50
C VAL A 194 3.28 -4.36 14.53
N ASP A 195 2.23 -5.04 14.10
CA ASP A 195 1.41 -5.94 14.89
C ASP A 195 1.37 -7.32 14.20
N VAL A 196 2.06 -8.29 14.78
CA VAL A 196 2.14 -9.66 14.26
C VAL A 196 0.91 -10.42 14.71
N ARG A 197 0.07 -10.83 13.77
CA ARG A 197 -1.16 -11.59 14.00
C ARG A 197 -0.93 -13.09 13.94
N GLY A 198 0.12 -13.50 13.25
CA GLY A 198 0.51 -14.89 13.08
C GLY A 198 1.80 -14.99 12.26
N PRO A 199 2.31 -16.22 12.01
CA PRO A 199 3.53 -16.39 11.23
C PRO A 199 3.41 -15.82 9.81
N ASP A 200 2.23 -15.89 9.23
CA ASP A 200 1.96 -15.50 7.85
C ASP A 200 1.05 -14.26 7.74
N GLU A 201 0.80 -13.55 8.85
CA GLU A 201 -0.07 -12.38 8.86
C GLU A 201 0.46 -11.28 9.78
N VAL A 202 0.66 -10.09 9.21
CA VAL A 202 1.16 -8.91 9.91
C VAL A 202 0.35 -7.69 9.51
N VAL A 203 0.00 -6.85 10.48
CA VAL A 203 -0.52 -5.51 10.22
C VAL A 203 0.60 -4.52 10.45
N VAL A 204 0.93 -3.75 9.42
CA VAL A 204 1.83 -2.61 9.51
C VAL A 204 1.01 -1.34 9.39
N THR A 205 1.05 -0.50 10.42
CA THR A 205 0.44 0.83 10.33
C THR A 205 1.54 1.85 10.03
N LEU A 206 1.44 2.51 8.89
CA LEU A 206 2.37 3.56 8.47
C LEU A 206 1.82 4.93 8.87
N ALA A 207 2.67 5.78 9.42
CA ALA A 207 2.39 7.20 9.54
C ALA A 207 2.87 7.88 8.25
N VAL A 208 1.95 8.30 7.40
CA VAL A 208 2.25 8.87 6.09
C VAL A 208 1.85 10.34 6.03
N ARG A 209 2.64 11.14 5.32
CA ARG A 209 2.33 12.54 5.05
C ARG A 209 1.72 12.65 3.65
N THR A 210 0.55 13.28 3.59
CA THR A 210 -0.14 13.57 2.35
C THR A 210 0.27 14.96 1.88
N GLY A 211 1.11 15.03 0.84
CA GLY A 211 1.56 16.26 0.21
C GLY A 211 2.95 16.75 0.61
N SER A 212 3.37 17.88 0.02
CA SER A 212 4.74 18.41 0.10
C SER A 212 4.91 19.58 1.07
N SER A 213 3.83 20.08 1.68
CA SER A 213 3.90 21.18 2.65
C SER A 213 3.86 20.67 4.09
N SER A 214 4.49 21.43 5.01
CA SER A 214 4.51 21.11 6.44
C SER A 214 3.12 21.13 7.10
N ASP A 215 2.15 21.79 6.45
CA ASP A 215 0.78 21.97 6.96
C ASP A 215 -0.18 20.86 6.50
N GLU A 216 0.29 19.93 5.64
CA GLU A 216 -0.49 18.79 5.22
C GLU A 216 -0.42 17.66 6.26
N GLY A 217 -1.59 17.09 6.57
CA GLY A 217 -1.81 16.22 7.70
C GLY A 217 -0.99 14.94 7.68
N LEU A 218 -0.60 14.50 8.86
CA LEU A 218 -0.10 13.15 9.09
C LEU A 218 -1.29 12.20 9.23
N VAL A 219 -1.24 11.08 8.54
CA VAL A 219 -2.31 10.07 8.51
C VAL A 219 -1.72 8.72 8.91
N SER A 220 -2.41 8.00 9.79
CA SER A 220 -2.15 6.59 10.02
C SER A 220 -2.79 5.76 8.92
N TRP A 221 -2.03 4.82 8.35
CA TRP A 221 -2.51 3.96 7.27
C TRP A 221 -2.21 2.51 7.60
N PRO A 222 -3.21 1.73 8.08
CA PRO A 222 -3.03 0.32 8.34
C PRO A 222 -2.95 -0.48 7.03
N VAL A 223 -1.96 -1.35 6.95
CA VAL A 223 -1.72 -2.26 5.83
C VAL A 223 -1.68 -3.68 6.37
N LEU A 224 -2.66 -4.48 6.03
CA LEU A 224 -2.65 -5.92 6.32
C LEU A 224 -1.80 -6.64 5.27
N LEU A 225 -0.83 -7.41 5.73
CA LEU A 225 0.02 -8.23 4.87
C LEU A 225 -0.18 -9.70 5.17
N ARG A 226 -0.14 -10.52 4.13
CA ARG A 226 -0.16 -11.97 4.20
C ARG A 226 1.00 -12.55 3.42
N TRP A 227 1.60 -13.60 3.97
CA TRP A 227 2.63 -14.35 3.27
C TRP A 227 2.00 -15.26 2.23
N GLU A 228 2.28 -15.01 0.96
CA GLU A 228 1.75 -15.79 -0.16
C GLU A 228 2.81 -16.01 -1.22
N LYS A 229 2.97 -17.25 -1.66
CA LYS A 229 3.90 -17.60 -2.76
C LYS A 229 5.34 -17.12 -2.52
N GLY A 230 5.79 -17.18 -1.27
CA GLY A 230 7.13 -16.77 -0.89
C GLY A 230 7.37 -15.25 -0.86
N ASP A 231 6.33 -14.44 -0.62
CA ASP A 231 6.47 -13.00 -0.49
C ASP A 231 5.34 -12.39 0.36
N TRP A 232 5.61 -11.25 0.98
CA TRP A 232 4.58 -10.47 1.67
C TRP A 232 3.69 -9.75 0.67
N LYS A 233 2.39 -10.01 0.72
CA LYS A 233 1.37 -9.41 -0.15
C LYS A 233 0.39 -8.59 0.66
N VAL A 234 0.06 -7.40 0.15
CA VAL A 234 -0.95 -6.54 0.79
C VAL A 234 -2.35 -7.08 0.51
N VAL A 235 -3.13 -7.26 1.54
CA VAL A 235 -4.53 -7.67 1.43
C VAL A 235 -5.39 -6.45 1.10
N ALA A 236 -6.09 -6.50 -0.02
CA ALA A 236 -7.04 -5.45 -0.37
C ALA A 236 -8.19 -5.42 0.64
N PRO A 237 -8.54 -4.26 1.20
CA PRO A 237 -9.67 -4.17 2.11
C PRO A 237 -11.00 -4.29 1.34
N ALA A 238 -12.02 -4.79 2.04
CA ALA A 238 -13.38 -4.78 1.52
C ALA A 238 -13.82 -3.33 1.20
N ASN A 239 -14.44 -3.14 0.04
CA ASN A 239 -14.99 -1.84 -0.38
C ASN A 239 -13.97 -0.69 -0.44
N ASN A 240 -12.67 -0.99 -0.62
CA ASN A 240 -11.57 -0.01 -0.65
C ASN A 240 -11.46 0.86 0.62
N SER A 241 -11.98 0.39 1.76
CA SER A 241 -11.88 1.09 3.05
C SER A 241 -10.56 0.75 3.74
N TRP A 242 -9.56 1.59 3.55
CA TRP A 242 -8.19 1.36 4.07
C TRP A 242 -8.04 1.70 5.56
N GLY A 243 -9.04 2.30 6.20
CA GLY A 243 -9.02 2.61 7.63
C GLY A 243 -8.03 3.72 8.01
N GLN A 244 -7.83 4.70 7.11
CA GLN A 244 -6.95 5.83 7.38
C GLN A 244 -7.56 6.75 8.43
N GLU A 245 -6.72 7.24 9.35
CA GLU A 245 -7.15 8.17 10.39
C GLU A 245 -6.13 9.30 10.55
N PRO A 246 -6.56 10.55 10.76
CA PRO A 246 -5.66 11.66 11.06
C PRO A 246 -4.85 11.40 12.34
N VAL A 247 -3.59 11.82 12.36
CA VAL A 247 -2.69 11.69 13.50
C VAL A 247 -2.01 13.05 13.75
N ASN A 248 -1.98 13.49 15.00
CA ASN A 248 -1.40 14.78 15.32
C ASN A 248 0.14 14.81 15.17
N SER A 249 0.82 13.72 15.57
CA SER A 249 2.27 13.58 15.39
C SER A 249 2.67 12.09 15.48
N VAL A 250 3.87 11.78 14.99
CA VAL A 250 4.48 10.44 15.09
C VAL A 250 4.54 9.97 16.53
N ALA A 251 5.04 10.83 17.43
CA ALA A 251 5.19 10.51 18.85
C ALA A 251 3.84 10.30 19.57
N GLN A 252 2.87 11.21 19.39
CA GLN A 252 1.56 11.08 20.01
C GLN A 252 0.77 9.90 19.46
N GLY A 253 0.98 9.56 18.19
CA GLY A 253 0.42 8.37 17.59
C GLY A 253 1.10 7.07 18.06
N GLY A 254 2.19 7.12 18.83
CA GLY A 254 2.92 5.95 19.30
C GLY A 254 3.63 5.20 18.18
N PHE A 255 4.06 5.90 17.13
CA PHE A 255 4.84 5.32 16.03
C PHE A 255 6.33 5.34 16.33
N THR A 256 7.04 4.34 15.86
CA THR A 256 8.50 4.39 15.72
C THR A 256 8.85 5.29 14.54
N GLU A 257 9.71 6.30 14.75
CA GLU A 257 10.13 7.21 13.68
C GLU A 257 10.90 6.47 12.60
N TRP A 258 10.55 6.74 11.35
CA TRP A 258 11.21 6.20 10.17
C TRP A 258 10.88 7.05 8.95
N ASN A 259 11.88 7.72 8.38
CA ASN A 259 11.68 8.60 7.24
C ASN A 259 12.05 7.91 5.93
N VAL A 260 11.06 7.75 5.04
CA VAL A 260 11.21 7.25 3.68
C VAL A 260 10.58 8.26 2.71
N SER A 261 11.42 8.93 1.95
CA SER A 261 11.03 9.95 0.97
C SER A 261 11.37 9.57 -0.46
#